data_b6ce22e84d11de71cff60b5e55643615
#
_entry.id   b6ce22e84d11de71cff60b5e55643615
#
_cell.length_a   1.000
_cell.length_b   1.000
_cell.length_c   1.000
_cell.angle_alpha   90.00
_cell.angle_beta   90.00
_cell.angle_gamma   90.00
#
_symmetry.space_group_name_H-M   'P 1'
#
loop_
_entity.id
_entity.type
_entity.pdbx_description
1 polymer ?
#
loop_
_entity_poly.entity_id
_entity_poly.type
_entity_poly.pdbx_seq_one_letter_code
_entity_poly.pdbx_strand_id
1 'polypeptide(L)'
;MRVLTALLLLATPVAAADVPSGQQITLHEVLVDAQDAVTYLRFRFLAPQIAEGEAKIDFVTSGEDMMHLCQTLVLPYLDEYALEGDRIVISFMDRITEFGVPDPDAVQYFESFSTQDDVCIWDEF
;
A
#
# COMPACT_ATOMS: atom_id res chain seq x y z
N MET A 1 12.88 -17.75 13.55
CA MET A 1 12.84 -17.31 13.49
C MET A 1 12.45 -16.54 13.04
N ARG A 2 12.19 -16.00 12.88
CA ARG A 2 11.81 -15.36 12.52
C ARG A 2 11.86 -14.42 12.09
N VAL A 3 11.80 -13.85 11.64
CA VAL A 3 11.81 -13.08 11.24
C VAL A 3 11.63 -12.14 11.04
N LEU A 4 11.65 -11.61 10.92
CA LEU A 4 11.47 -10.79 10.70
C LEU A 4 11.48 -9.95 10.14
N THR A 5 11.24 -9.63 9.83
CA THR A 5 11.02 -9.18 9.09
C THR A 5 10.82 -7.98 9.00
N ALA A 6 11.06 -7.37 9.19
CA ALA A 6 11.11 -6.35 8.84
C ALA A 6 10.32 -5.34 9.02
N LEU A 7 10.18 -4.97 9.77
CA LEU A 7 9.42 -4.18 9.97
C LEU A 7 9.88 -2.99 10.26
N LEU A 8 9.72 -2.16 9.70
CA LEU A 8 10.14 -1.06 9.88
C LEU A 8 9.28 -0.25 10.46
N LEU A 9 9.31 -0.08 11.44
CA LEU A 9 8.57 0.65 12.05
C LEU A 9 8.85 1.90 12.14
N LEU A 10 8.55 2.67 11.50
CA LEU A 10 8.77 3.86 11.62
C LEU A 10 7.80 4.43 12.32
N ALA A 11 7.88 4.59 13.25
CA ALA A 11 7.03 5.10 14.07
C ALA A 11 6.60 6.34 13.77
N THR A 12 6.32 6.70 12.81
CA THR A 12 6.04 7.89 12.64
C THR A 12 4.72 8.16 12.70
N PRO A 13 4.37 9.16 12.71
CA PRO A 13 3.11 9.54 12.82
C PRO A 13 2.53 9.22 11.56
N VAL A 14 1.46 8.95 11.53
CA VAL A 14 0.80 8.62 10.56
C VAL A 14 0.65 9.69 9.69
N ALA A 15 0.96 9.67 8.61
CA ALA A 15 0.85 10.72 7.76
C ALA A 15 -0.31 10.55 6.87
N ALA A 16 -1.13 11.51 6.81
CA ALA A 16 -2.19 11.57 5.82
C ALA A 16 -1.56 11.84 4.47
N ALA A 17 -2.06 11.23 3.44
CA ALA A 17 -1.57 11.44 2.09
C ALA A 17 -2.67 12.00 1.22
N ASP A 18 -2.33 12.95 0.35
CA ASP A 18 -3.31 13.51 -0.58
C ASP A 18 -3.36 12.66 -1.82
N VAL A 19 -4.56 12.37 -2.27
CA VAL A 19 -4.76 11.56 -3.47
C VAL A 19 -5.80 12.22 -4.38
N PRO A 20 -5.80 11.87 -5.67
CA PRO A 20 -6.69 12.54 -6.62
C PRO A 20 -8.17 12.48 -6.29
N SER A 21 -8.64 11.39 -5.69
CA SER A 21 -10.06 11.30 -5.36
C SER A 21 -10.45 12.19 -4.19
N GLY A 22 -9.48 12.64 -3.41
CA GLY A 22 -9.74 13.40 -2.20
C GLY A 22 -10.11 12.55 -1.01
N GLN A 23 -10.13 11.22 -1.14
CA GLN A 23 -10.46 10.38 0.01
C GLN A 23 -9.35 10.47 1.06
N GLN A 24 -9.70 10.14 2.30
CA GLN A 24 -8.74 10.20 3.39
C GLN A 24 -7.90 8.94 3.38
N ILE A 25 -6.61 9.10 3.27
CA ILE A 25 -5.67 8.01 3.19
C ILE A 25 -4.60 8.21 4.23
N THR A 26 -4.29 7.16 4.98
CA THR A 26 -3.26 7.20 6.00
C THR A 26 -2.36 5.98 5.86
N LEU A 27 -1.07 6.17 5.80
CA LEU A 27 -0.14 5.04 5.74
C LEU A 27 -0.13 4.36 7.11
N HIS A 28 -0.45 3.08 7.12
CA HIS A 28 -0.52 2.30 8.35
C HIS A 28 0.78 1.55 8.61
N GLU A 29 1.31 0.87 7.61
CA GLU A 29 2.56 0.13 7.81
C GLU A 29 3.23 -0.19 6.48
N VAL A 30 4.52 -0.42 6.55
CA VAL A 30 5.32 -0.83 5.39
C VAL A 30 5.98 -2.15 5.75
N LEU A 31 5.85 -3.15 4.89
CA LEU A 31 6.42 -4.46 5.13
C LEU A 31 7.32 -4.85 3.96
N VAL A 32 8.42 -5.50 4.28
CA VAL A 32 9.27 -6.11 3.26
C VAL A 32 9.04 -7.61 3.40
N ASP A 33 8.45 -8.22 2.38
CA ASP A 33 7.94 -9.58 2.49
C ASP A 33 8.53 -10.43 1.37
N ALA A 34 9.43 -11.32 1.70
CA ALA A 34 10.08 -12.16 0.70
C ALA A 34 9.35 -13.50 0.61
N GLN A 35 8.86 -13.84 -0.58
CA GLN A 35 8.18 -15.09 -0.80
C GLN A 35 8.64 -15.69 -2.12
N ASP A 36 9.11 -16.91 -2.11
CA ASP A 36 9.47 -17.65 -3.32
C ASP A 36 10.41 -16.86 -4.23
N ALA A 37 11.43 -16.32 -3.67
CA ALA A 37 12.46 -15.56 -4.38
C ALA A 37 11.97 -14.20 -4.90
N VAL A 38 10.77 -13.77 -4.54
CA VAL A 38 10.27 -12.45 -4.91
C VAL A 38 10.15 -11.63 -3.64
N THR A 39 10.69 -10.43 -3.65
CA THR A 39 10.56 -9.53 -2.52
C THR A 39 9.48 -8.51 -2.82
N TYR A 40 8.46 -8.51 -1.97
CA TYR A 40 7.36 -7.57 -2.10
C TYR A 40 7.57 -6.44 -1.11
N LEU A 41 7.39 -5.22 -1.58
CA LEU A 41 7.41 -4.03 -0.73
C LEU A 41 5.95 -3.64 -0.56
N ARG A 42 5.40 -3.85 0.63
CA ARG A 42 3.97 -3.68 0.84
C ARG A 42 3.70 -2.42 1.61
N PHE A 43 2.89 -1.56 1.04
CA PHE A 43 2.48 -0.31 1.66
C PHE A 43 1.00 -0.41 1.95
N ARG A 44 0.65 -0.48 3.22
CA ARG A 44 -0.72 -0.71 3.66
C ARG A 44 -1.31 0.57 4.22
N PHE A 45 -2.40 1.02 3.61
CA PHE A 45 -3.03 2.30 3.94
C PHE A 45 -4.42 2.07 4.48
N LEU A 46 -4.80 2.88 5.46
CA LEU A 46 -6.18 2.94 5.92
C LEU A 46 -6.92 3.91 5.02
N ALA A 47 -8.04 3.47 4.47
CA ALA A 47 -8.85 4.23 3.55
C ALA A 47 -10.33 4.04 3.92
N PRO A 48 -10.82 4.72 4.95
CA PRO A 48 -12.16 4.44 5.47
C PRO A 48 -13.27 4.61 4.46
N GLN A 49 -13.06 5.42 3.43
CA GLN A 49 -14.12 5.73 2.49
C GLN A 49 -14.33 4.66 1.42
N ILE A 50 -13.55 3.57 1.45
CA ILE A 50 -13.86 2.45 0.57
C ILE A 50 -14.85 1.49 1.24
N ALA A 51 -15.26 1.77 2.47
CA ALA A 51 -16.23 0.94 3.16
C ALA A 51 -17.55 0.90 2.40
N GLU A 52 -18.29 -0.18 2.58
CA GLU A 52 -19.60 -0.30 1.95
C GLU A 52 -20.50 0.85 2.37
N GLY A 53 -21.34 1.31 1.47
CA GLY A 53 -22.26 2.40 1.75
C GLY A 53 -22.47 3.26 0.51
N GLU A 54 -23.30 4.28 0.67
CA GLU A 54 -23.66 5.11 -0.47
C GLU A 54 -22.50 5.96 -0.94
N ALA A 55 -21.60 6.31 -0.05
CA ALA A 55 -20.48 7.17 -0.44
C ALA A 55 -19.21 6.37 -0.73
N LYS A 56 -19.36 5.08 -0.99
CA LYS A 56 -18.22 4.23 -1.20
C LYS A 56 -17.37 4.68 -2.38
N ILE A 57 -16.07 4.77 -2.15
CA ILE A 57 -15.11 5.03 -3.23
C ILE A 57 -14.76 3.68 -3.83
N ASP A 58 -14.94 3.52 -5.12
CA ASP A 58 -14.81 2.22 -5.76
C ASP A 58 -13.37 1.85 -6.07
N PHE A 59 -13.19 0.64 -6.58
CA PHE A 59 -11.87 0.11 -6.87
C PHE A 59 -11.17 0.89 -7.97
N VAL A 60 -11.88 1.28 -9.01
CA VAL A 60 -11.24 1.97 -10.14
C VAL A 60 -10.70 3.33 -9.69
N THR A 61 -11.49 4.08 -8.95
CA THR A 61 -11.06 5.37 -8.42
C THR A 61 -9.89 5.19 -7.47
N SER A 62 -9.97 4.18 -6.60
CA SER A 62 -8.88 3.90 -5.65
C SER A 62 -7.63 3.45 -6.37
N GLY A 63 -7.75 2.76 -7.50
CA GLY A 63 -6.60 2.36 -8.29
C GLY A 63 -5.81 3.56 -8.79
N GLU A 64 -6.49 4.62 -9.19
CA GLU A 64 -5.80 5.83 -9.62
C GLU A 64 -5.10 6.49 -8.44
N ASP A 65 -5.72 6.45 -7.27
CA ASP A 65 -5.10 6.97 -6.06
C ASP A 65 -3.84 6.16 -5.73
N MET A 66 -3.89 4.84 -5.91
CA MET A 66 -2.74 3.98 -5.63
C MET A 66 -1.59 4.26 -6.58
N MET A 67 -1.88 4.49 -7.87
CA MET A 67 -0.83 4.87 -8.81
C MET A 67 -0.19 6.20 -8.38
N HIS A 68 -1.01 7.15 -7.98
CA HIS A 68 -0.51 8.44 -7.52
C HIS A 68 0.38 8.25 -6.29
N LEU A 69 -0.04 7.41 -5.34
CA LEU A 69 0.75 7.14 -4.14
C LEU A 69 2.04 6.42 -4.48
N CYS A 70 2.00 5.51 -5.45
CA CYS A 70 3.22 4.82 -5.87
C CYS A 70 4.25 5.85 -6.29
N GLN A 71 3.84 6.80 -7.11
CA GLN A 71 4.77 7.76 -7.67
C GLN A 71 5.20 8.83 -6.66
N THR A 72 4.30 9.31 -5.84
CA THR A 72 4.56 10.47 -5.00
C THR A 72 4.97 10.14 -3.58
N LEU A 73 4.65 8.94 -3.10
CA LEU A 73 4.96 8.58 -1.73
C LEU A 73 5.89 7.36 -1.68
N VAL A 74 5.56 6.32 -2.43
CA VAL A 74 6.28 5.05 -2.30
C VAL A 74 7.70 5.16 -2.85
N LEU A 75 7.86 5.66 -4.07
CA LEU A 75 9.20 5.74 -4.64
C LEU A 75 10.14 6.62 -3.80
N PRO A 76 9.70 7.81 -3.34
CA PRO A 76 10.56 8.59 -2.46
C PRO A 76 10.88 7.87 -1.13
N TYR A 77 9.91 7.10 -0.60
CA TYR A 77 10.11 6.36 0.64
C TYR A 77 11.17 5.27 0.44
N LEU A 78 11.10 4.54 -0.67
CA LEU A 78 12.07 3.49 -0.95
C LEU A 78 13.47 4.08 -1.07
N ASP A 79 13.57 5.26 -1.68
CA ASP A 79 14.84 5.89 -1.83
C ASP A 79 15.39 6.36 -0.49
N GLU A 80 14.55 6.97 0.32
CA GLU A 80 14.97 7.49 1.59
C GLU A 80 15.45 6.41 2.54
N TYR A 81 14.80 5.26 2.54
CA TYR A 81 15.13 4.19 3.47
C TYR A 81 15.92 3.07 2.80
N ALA A 82 16.39 3.28 1.58
CA ALA A 82 17.20 2.32 0.83
C ALA A 82 16.56 0.94 0.78
N LEU A 83 15.26 0.89 0.49
CA LEU A 83 14.55 -0.37 0.39
C LEU A 83 14.50 -0.82 -1.07
N GLU A 84 14.77 -2.09 -1.29
CA GLU A 84 14.76 -2.66 -2.62
C GLU A 84 13.91 -3.90 -2.66
N GLY A 85 13.20 -4.10 -3.72
CA GLY A 85 12.37 -5.28 -3.89
C GLY A 85 11.95 -5.41 -5.34
N ASP A 86 11.22 -6.49 -5.61
CA ASP A 86 10.83 -6.82 -6.97
C ASP A 86 9.48 -6.24 -7.35
N ARG A 87 8.59 -6.14 -6.37
CA ARG A 87 7.25 -5.65 -6.64
C ARG A 87 6.80 -4.75 -5.50
N ILE A 88 6.02 -3.76 -5.84
CA ILE A 88 5.39 -2.89 -4.87
C ILE A 88 3.93 -3.27 -4.83
N VAL A 89 3.40 -3.56 -3.65
CA VAL A 89 1.97 -3.81 -3.50
C VAL A 89 1.42 -2.72 -2.61
N ILE A 90 0.43 -2.00 -3.12
CA ILE A 90 -0.25 -0.98 -2.35
C ILE A 90 -1.63 -1.53 -2.01
N SER A 91 -2.01 -1.46 -0.75
CA SER A 91 -3.33 -1.92 -0.35
C SER A 91 -4.04 -0.84 0.42
N PHE A 92 -5.34 -0.77 0.21
CA PHE A 92 -6.25 0.08 0.96
C PHE A 92 -7.15 -0.83 1.77
N MET A 93 -7.37 -0.50 3.03
CA MET A 93 -8.31 -1.24 3.87
C MET A 93 -9.23 -0.24 4.54
N ASP A 94 -10.50 -0.57 4.64
CA ASP A 94 -11.48 0.35 5.23
C ASP A 94 -11.34 0.42 6.75
N ARG A 95 -10.67 -0.55 7.35
CA ARG A 95 -10.40 -0.63 8.78
C ARG A 95 -9.07 -1.32 8.96
N ILE A 96 -8.43 -1.13 10.08
CA ILE A 96 -7.14 -1.74 10.32
C ILE A 96 -7.31 -3.25 10.37
N THR A 97 -6.56 -3.96 9.54
CA THR A 97 -6.55 -5.42 9.55
C THR A 97 -5.12 -5.86 9.81
N GLU A 98 -4.98 -7.06 10.34
CA GLU A 98 -3.65 -7.61 10.58
C GLU A 98 -3.16 -8.30 9.32
N PHE A 99 -1.95 -8.03 8.91
CA PHE A 99 -1.41 -8.60 7.67
C PHE A 99 -1.39 -10.12 7.75
N GLY A 100 -1.90 -10.75 6.72
CA GLY A 100 -1.90 -12.21 6.65
C GLY A 100 -3.04 -12.89 7.38
N VAL A 101 -3.92 -12.12 8.02
CA VAL A 101 -5.05 -12.68 8.75
C VAL A 101 -6.34 -12.28 8.05
N PRO A 102 -7.16 -13.23 7.62
CA PRO A 102 -8.39 -12.89 6.92
C PRO A 102 -9.34 -12.08 7.80
N ASP A 103 -9.98 -11.10 7.21
CA ASP A 103 -11.00 -10.30 7.89
C ASP A 103 -12.17 -10.15 6.91
N PRO A 104 -13.16 -11.02 6.97
CA PRO A 104 -14.23 -11.00 5.97
C PRO A 104 -15.13 -9.78 6.02
N ASP A 105 -15.07 -9.01 7.12
CA ASP A 105 -15.89 -7.81 7.19
C ASP A 105 -15.18 -6.60 6.58
N ALA A 106 -13.91 -6.69 6.33
CA ALA A 106 -13.15 -5.56 5.80
C ALA A 106 -13.24 -5.49 4.29
N VAL A 107 -13.31 -4.28 3.77
CA VAL A 107 -13.15 -4.04 2.34
C VAL A 107 -11.69 -3.74 2.12
N GLN A 108 -11.07 -4.43 1.18
CA GLN A 108 -9.67 -4.21 0.87
C GLN A 108 -9.45 -4.20 -0.62
N TYR A 109 -8.64 -3.28 -1.09
CA TYR A 109 -8.25 -3.18 -2.50
C TYR A 109 -6.74 -3.33 -2.58
N PHE A 110 -6.25 -3.97 -3.63
CA PHE A 110 -4.83 -4.20 -3.82
C PHE A 110 -4.44 -3.89 -5.25
N GLU A 111 -3.28 -3.28 -5.42
CA GLU A 111 -2.68 -3.12 -6.74
C GLU A 111 -1.19 -3.41 -6.64
N SER A 112 -0.64 -3.96 -7.70
CA SER A 112 0.78 -4.28 -7.74
C SER A 112 1.45 -3.45 -8.83
N PHE A 113 2.66 -3.01 -8.53
CA PHE A 113 3.41 -2.18 -9.46
C PHE A 113 4.84 -2.67 -9.55
N SER A 114 5.43 -2.49 -10.68
CA SER A 114 6.88 -2.58 -10.83
C SER A 114 7.39 -1.20 -11.18
N THR A 115 8.71 -1.02 -11.22
CA THR A 115 9.27 0.28 -11.55
C THR A 115 10.22 0.17 -12.72
N GLN A 116 10.30 1.23 -13.49
CA GLN A 116 11.24 1.31 -14.57
C GLN A 116 11.62 2.77 -14.70
N ASP A 117 12.88 3.09 -14.49
CA ASP A 117 13.40 4.46 -14.59
C ASP A 117 12.62 5.42 -13.69
N ASP A 118 12.38 5.01 -12.45
CA ASP A 118 11.67 5.80 -11.44
C ASP A 118 10.21 6.10 -11.80
N VAL A 119 9.62 5.23 -12.61
CA VAL A 119 8.21 5.35 -12.97
C VAL A 119 7.51 4.07 -12.51
N CYS A 120 6.39 4.22 -11.82
CA CYS A 120 5.58 3.09 -11.41
C CYS A 120 4.75 2.59 -12.60
N ILE A 121 4.74 1.28 -12.78
CA ILE A 121 4.02 0.66 -13.87
C ILE A 121 3.08 -0.37 -13.27
N TRP A 122 1.81 -0.32 -13.64
CA TRP A 122 0.87 -1.33 -13.16
C TRP A 122 1.26 -2.70 -13.66
N ASP A 123 1.27 -3.66 -12.77
CA ASP A 123 1.49 -5.04 -13.15
C ASP A 123 0.15 -5.66 -13.52
N GLU A 124 0.19 -6.63 -14.39
CA GLU A 124 -1.00 -7.41 -14.66
C GLU A 124 -0.96 -8.66 -13.81
N PHE A 125 -2.06 -9.04 -13.25
CA PHE A 125 -2.12 -10.26 -12.45
C PHE A 125 -2.58 -11.44 -13.28
#